data_31c48d0270348f7d29eef0b731c999b8
#
_entry.id   31c48d0270348f7d29eef0b731c999b8
#
_cell.length_a   1.000
_cell.length_b   1.000
_cell.length_c   1.000
_cell.angle_alpha   90.00
_cell.angle_beta   90.00
_cell.angle_gamma   90.00
#
_symmetry.space_group_name_H-M   'P 1'
#
loop_
_entity.id
_entity.type
_entity.pdbx_description
1 polymer ?
#
loop_
_entity_poly.entity_id
_entity_poly.type
_entity_poly.pdbx_seq_one_letter_code
_entity_poly.pdbx_strand_id
1 'polypeptide(L)'
;MEEENQKPLFFTKTSIKVFSVLFSVFFGTIMLAINLRENRVKTGIVILPVIIGFVCNYLLMMLITVTNSAGLPIIVINGLLGILLTDIFWNRYIGADTEYRKRPITVPLLIGIGISVIMILLMMLGTGL
;
A
#
# COMPACT_ATOMS: atom_id res chain seq x y z
N MET A 1 -24.54 17.81 -8.42
CA MET A 1 -23.21 18.36 -8.10
C MET A 1 -22.89 18.33 -6.60
N GLU A 2 -23.80 18.79 -5.74
CA GLU A 2 -23.56 18.75 -4.30
C GLU A 2 -23.45 17.33 -3.74
N GLU A 3 -24.24 16.39 -4.25
CA GLU A 3 -24.20 14.99 -3.83
C GLU A 3 -22.87 14.34 -4.16
N GLU A 4 -22.29 14.65 -5.32
CA GLU A 4 -21.01 14.11 -5.73
C GLU A 4 -19.87 14.62 -4.84
N ASN A 5 -19.93 15.90 -4.42
CA ASN A 5 -18.91 16.48 -3.52
C ASN A 5 -18.97 15.92 -2.10
N GLN A 6 -20.06 15.26 -1.71
CA GLN A 6 -20.23 14.65 -0.39
C GLN A 6 -19.69 13.22 -0.34
N LYS A 7 -19.42 12.59 -1.50
CA LYS A 7 -18.85 11.25 -1.55
C LYS A 7 -17.40 11.27 -1.05
N PRO A 8 -16.98 10.23 -0.31
CA PRO A 8 -15.60 10.16 0.16
C PRO A 8 -14.62 10.05 -1.01
N LEU A 9 -13.43 10.56 -0.79
CA LEU A 9 -12.35 10.55 -1.78
C LEU A 9 -11.41 9.38 -1.46
N PHE A 10 -11.45 8.33 -2.27
CA PHE A 10 -10.69 7.10 -2.05
C PHE A 10 -9.72 6.82 -3.20
N PHE A 11 -8.57 6.22 -2.88
CA PHE A 11 -7.79 5.51 -3.86
C PHE A 11 -8.57 4.28 -4.32
N THR A 12 -8.53 3.95 -5.61
CA THR A 12 -9.22 2.76 -6.12
C THR A 12 -8.56 1.49 -5.60
N LYS A 13 -9.31 0.39 -5.50
CA LYS A 13 -8.76 -0.93 -5.12
C LYS A 13 -7.60 -1.31 -6.05
N THR A 14 -7.76 -1.10 -7.35
CA THR A 14 -6.74 -1.40 -8.34
C THR A 14 -5.46 -0.60 -8.08
N SER A 15 -5.57 0.69 -7.77
CA SER A 15 -4.41 1.54 -7.45
C SER A 15 -3.66 1.01 -6.24
N ILE A 16 -4.37 0.66 -5.16
CA ILE A 16 -3.75 0.13 -3.94
C ILE A 16 -3.01 -1.18 -4.24
N LYS A 17 -3.63 -2.07 -5.00
CA LYS A 17 -3.03 -3.35 -5.39
C LYS A 17 -1.77 -3.15 -6.24
N VAL A 18 -1.84 -2.25 -7.24
CA VAL A 18 -0.70 -1.94 -8.09
C VAL A 18 0.45 -1.34 -7.29
N PHE A 19 0.18 -0.42 -6.38
CA PHE A 19 1.21 0.18 -5.53
C PHE A 19 1.82 -0.85 -4.57
N SER A 20 1.04 -1.82 -4.10
CA SER A 20 1.56 -2.94 -3.28
C SER A 20 2.57 -3.78 -4.07
N VAL A 21 2.32 -4.01 -5.36
CA VAL A 21 3.23 -4.76 -6.23
C VAL A 21 4.48 -3.95 -6.53
N LEU A 22 4.32 -2.67 -6.89
CA LEU A 22 5.43 -1.83 -7.37
C LEU A 22 6.37 -1.38 -6.24
N PHE A 23 5.83 -1.03 -5.08
CA PHE A 23 6.61 -0.44 -4.00
C PHE A 23 6.73 -1.35 -2.79
N SER A 24 5.64 -1.82 -2.24
CA SER A 24 5.58 -2.86 -1.20
C SER A 24 4.17 -2.98 -0.65
N VAL A 25 3.89 -4.09 0.01
CA VAL A 25 2.63 -4.28 0.74
C VAL A 25 2.45 -3.17 1.81
N PHE A 26 3.53 -2.74 2.44
CA PHE A 26 3.48 -1.65 3.43
C PHE A 26 2.96 -0.35 2.82
N PHE A 27 3.44 0.01 1.63
CA PHE A 27 3.00 1.21 0.92
C PHE A 27 1.50 1.13 0.58
N GLY A 28 1.06 -0.01 0.05
CA GLY A 28 -0.35 -0.25 -0.27
C GLY A 28 -1.25 -0.16 0.96
N THR A 29 -0.80 -0.66 2.11
CA THR A 29 -1.58 -0.59 3.35
C THR A 29 -1.69 0.85 3.88
N ILE A 30 -0.72 1.70 3.64
CA ILE A 30 -0.82 3.13 3.96
C ILE A 30 -1.93 3.79 3.13
N MET A 31 -1.98 3.51 1.84
CA MET A 31 -3.05 4.00 0.96
C MET A 31 -4.42 3.51 1.42
N LEU A 32 -4.50 2.24 1.78
CA LEU A 32 -5.73 1.63 2.31
C LEU A 32 -6.16 2.30 3.63
N ALA A 33 -5.22 2.58 4.52
CA ALA A 33 -5.48 3.27 5.78
C ALA A 33 -6.03 4.68 5.54
N ILE A 34 -5.53 5.39 4.54
CA ILE A 34 -6.05 6.71 4.16
C ILE A 34 -7.52 6.59 3.74
N ASN A 35 -7.86 5.58 2.96
CA ASN A 35 -9.25 5.31 2.57
C ASN A 35 -10.14 5.00 3.78
N LEU A 36 -9.67 4.18 4.71
CA LEU A 36 -10.42 3.84 5.92
C LEU A 36 -10.66 5.08 6.77
N ARG A 37 -9.66 5.96 6.88
CA ARG A 37 -9.80 7.22 7.62
C ARG A 37 -10.83 8.12 6.96
N GLU A 38 -10.82 8.25 5.64
CA GLU A 38 -11.80 9.03 4.90
C GLU A 38 -13.22 8.47 5.07
N ASN A 39 -13.36 7.15 5.24
CA ASN A 39 -14.63 6.49 5.49
C ASN A 39 -15.03 6.54 6.96
N ARG A 40 -14.35 7.32 7.79
CA ARG A 40 -14.62 7.54 9.21
C ARG A 40 -14.61 6.25 10.04
N VAL A 41 -13.78 5.30 9.65
CA VAL A 41 -13.54 4.08 10.43
C VAL A 41 -12.76 4.43 11.69
N LYS A 42 -12.96 3.66 12.76
CA LYS A 42 -12.26 3.87 14.04
C LYS A 42 -10.75 3.84 13.84
N THR A 43 -10.04 4.73 14.54
CA THR A 43 -8.57 4.88 14.42
C THR A 43 -7.83 3.57 14.64
N GLY A 44 -8.23 2.75 15.59
CA GLY A 44 -7.60 1.45 15.83
C GLY A 44 -7.69 0.51 14.62
N ILE A 45 -8.80 0.57 13.88
CA ILE A 45 -8.99 -0.24 12.66
C ILE A 45 -8.21 0.37 11.48
N VAL A 46 -8.12 1.71 11.41
CA VAL A 46 -7.34 2.41 10.38
C VAL A 46 -5.86 2.04 10.46
N ILE A 47 -5.33 1.93 11.66
CA ILE A 47 -3.91 1.59 11.92
C ILE A 47 -3.63 0.10 11.62
N LEU A 48 -4.61 -0.77 11.78
CA LEU A 48 -4.44 -2.21 11.69
C LEU A 48 -3.79 -2.69 10.38
N PRO A 49 -4.26 -2.29 9.17
CA PRO A 49 -3.61 -2.71 7.94
C PRO A 49 -2.17 -2.21 7.83
N VAL A 50 -1.87 -1.05 8.38
CA VAL A 50 -0.50 -0.50 8.37
C VAL A 50 0.42 -1.38 9.23
N ILE A 51 -0.03 -1.78 10.41
CA ILE A 51 0.73 -2.68 11.29
C ILE A 51 0.94 -4.03 10.62
N ILE A 52 -0.12 -4.61 10.05
CA ILE A 52 -0.03 -5.89 9.33
C ILE A 52 0.93 -5.76 8.14
N GLY A 53 0.81 -4.69 7.36
CA GLY A 53 1.69 -4.44 6.22
C GLY A 53 3.15 -4.28 6.65
N PHE A 54 3.41 -3.58 7.74
CA PHE A 54 4.75 -3.44 8.30
C PHE A 54 5.33 -4.79 8.71
N VAL A 55 4.57 -5.59 9.44
CA VAL A 55 5.01 -6.93 9.89
C VAL A 55 5.26 -7.83 8.70
N CYS A 56 4.36 -7.86 7.72
CA CYS A 56 4.55 -8.65 6.50
C CYS A 56 5.81 -8.22 5.75
N ASN A 57 6.01 -6.92 5.59
CA ASN A 57 7.19 -6.40 4.91
C ASN A 57 8.48 -6.78 5.65
N TYR A 58 8.47 -6.67 6.98
CA TYR A 58 9.60 -7.06 7.82
C TYR A 58 9.93 -8.55 7.67
N LEU A 59 8.90 -9.42 7.74
CA LEU A 59 9.08 -10.85 7.58
C LEU A 59 9.60 -11.22 6.19
N LEU A 60 9.14 -10.53 5.14
CA LEU A 60 9.66 -10.73 3.79
C LEU A 60 11.13 -10.33 3.70
N MET A 61 11.53 -9.23 4.32
CA MET A 61 12.92 -8.80 4.36
C MET A 61 13.79 -9.82 5.08
N MET A 62 13.33 -10.37 6.21
CA MET A 62 14.04 -11.43 6.91
C MET A 62 14.16 -12.68 6.05
N LEU A 63 13.10 -13.07 5.35
CA LEU A 63 13.10 -14.23 4.47
C LEU A 63 14.14 -14.08 3.34
N ILE A 64 14.22 -12.89 2.75
CA ILE A 64 15.23 -12.57 1.74
C ILE A 64 16.64 -12.80 2.30
N THR A 65 16.88 -12.26 3.49
CA THR A 65 18.20 -12.33 4.13
C THR A 65 18.60 -13.77 4.44
N VAL A 66 17.65 -14.55 4.99
CA VAL A 66 17.92 -15.94 5.39
C VAL A 66 18.08 -16.86 4.19
N THR A 67 17.24 -16.71 3.16
CA THR A 67 17.28 -17.58 1.98
C THR A 67 18.22 -17.08 0.89
N ASN A 68 18.75 -15.87 1.06
CA ASN A 68 19.59 -15.19 0.07
C ASN A 68 18.91 -15.14 -1.31
N SER A 69 17.59 -15.10 -1.32
CA SER A 69 16.80 -14.98 -2.54
C SER A 69 16.24 -13.57 -2.67
N ALA A 70 16.26 -13.05 -3.87
CA ALA A 70 15.72 -11.72 -4.18
C ALA A 70 15.02 -11.78 -5.53
N GLY A 71 14.19 -10.77 -5.81
CA GLY A 71 13.59 -10.57 -7.12
C GLY A 71 12.17 -11.08 -7.23
N LEU A 72 11.87 -11.83 -8.28
CA LEU A 72 10.52 -12.17 -8.68
C LEU A 72 9.63 -12.78 -7.59
N PRO A 73 10.10 -13.76 -6.79
CA PRO A 73 9.23 -14.32 -5.72
C PRO A 73 8.72 -13.28 -4.73
N ILE A 74 9.53 -12.29 -4.41
CA ILE A 74 9.18 -11.24 -3.45
C ILE A 74 8.13 -10.31 -4.02
N ILE A 75 8.27 -9.94 -5.28
CA ILE A 75 7.28 -9.12 -6.00
C ILE A 75 5.92 -9.83 -5.99
N VAL A 76 5.92 -11.13 -6.27
CA VAL A 76 4.70 -11.96 -6.29
C VAL A 76 4.06 -12.00 -4.91
N ILE A 77 4.86 -12.26 -3.85
CA ILE A 77 4.35 -12.32 -2.47
C ILE A 77 3.79 -10.97 -2.02
N ASN A 78 4.50 -9.87 -2.29
CA ASN A 78 4.01 -8.53 -2.00
C ASN A 78 2.68 -8.25 -2.71
N GLY A 79 2.59 -8.61 -3.98
CA GLY A 79 1.38 -8.45 -4.76
C GLY A 79 0.21 -9.23 -4.18
N LEU A 80 0.42 -10.51 -3.86
CA LEU A 80 -0.61 -11.37 -3.29
C LEU A 80 -1.08 -10.85 -1.93
N LEU A 81 -0.16 -10.44 -1.05
CA LEU A 81 -0.50 -9.87 0.25
C LEU A 81 -1.27 -8.55 0.10
N GLY A 82 -0.85 -7.71 -0.83
CA GLY A 82 -1.54 -6.45 -1.10
C GLY A 82 -2.96 -6.65 -1.61
N ILE A 83 -3.15 -7.60 -2.52
CA ILE A 83 -4.47 -7.97 -3.04
C ILE A 83 -5.36 -8.50 -1.89
N LEU A 84 -4.84 -9.43 -1.11
CA LEU A 84 -5.57 -10.05 -0.02
C LEU A 84 -5.98 -9.03 1.04
N LEU A 85 -5.05 -8.22 1.52
CA LEU A 85 -5.32 -7.19 2.53
C LEU A 85 -6.31 -6.15 2.01
N THR A 86 -6.15 -5.70 0.78
CA THR A 86 -7.05 -4.71 0.19
C THR A 86 -8.47 -5.25 0.11
N ASP A 87 -8.65 -6.47 -0.38
CA ASP A 87 -9.98 -7.07 -0.51
C ASP A 87 -10.62 -7.31 0.85
N ILE A 88 -9.88 -7.82 1.82
CA ILE A 88 -10.40 -8.09 3.18
C ILE A 88 -10.89 -6.79 3.83
N PHE A 89 -10.04 -5.76 3.89
CA PHE A 89 -10.39 -4.51 4.55
C PHE A 89 -11.44 -3.72 3.79
N TRP A 90 -11.36 -3.72 2.46
CA TRP A 90 -12.36 -3.03 1.64
C TRP A 90 -13.74 -3.62 1.84
N ASN A 91 -13.88 -4.93 1.69
CA ASN A 91 -15.18 -5.60 1.80
C ASN A 91 -15.76 -5.51 3.22
N ARG A 92 -14.90 -5.49 4.23
CA ARG A 92 -15.34 -5.46 5.62
C ARG A 92 -15.70 -4.06 6.11
N TYR A 93 -14.94 -3.04 5.74
CA TYR A 93 -15.06 -1.70 6.33
C TYR A 93 -15.56 -0.63 5.35
N ILE A 94 -15.37 -0.80 4.07
CA ILE A 94 -15.83 0.14 3.05
C ILE A 94 -17.09 -0.39 2.37
N GLY A 95 -17.05 -1.63 1.91
CA GLY A 95 -18.16 -2.26 1.19
C GLY A 95 -18.02 -2.14 -0.32
N ALA A 96 -18.40 -3.21 -1.04
CA ALA A 96 -18.27 -3.30 -2.48
C ALA A 96 -19.17 -2.29 -3.22
N ASP A 97 -20.31 -1.92 -2.62
CA ASP A 97 -21.30 -1.04 -3.22
C ASP A 97 -21.14 0.43 -2.82
N THR A 98 -20.09 0.76 -2.06
CA THR A 98 -19.85 2.13 -1.62
C THR A 98 -19.46 3.01 -2.81
N GLU A 99 -20.23 4.06 -3.02
CA GLU A 99 -19.91 5.08 -4.02
C GLU A 99 -18.84 6.02 -3.46
N TYR A 100 -17.84 6.32 -4.28
CA TYR A 100 -16.75 7.20 -3.90
C TYR A 100 -16.21 7.97 -5.11
N ARG A 101 -15.51 9.07 -4.82
CA ARG A 101 -14.74 9.79 -5.83
C ARG A 101 -13.32 9.22 -5.86
N LYS A 102 -12.75 9.10 -7.04
CA LYS A 102 -11.38 8.60 -7.20
C LYS A 102 -10.38 9.64 -6.75
N ARG A 103 -9.53 9.27 -5.79
CA ARG A 103 -8.42 10.13 -5.35
C ARG A 103 -7.27 10.03 -6.36
N PRO A 104 -6.68 11.16 -6.77
CA PRO A 104 -5.52 11.11 -7.68
C PRO A 104 -4.35 10.37 -7.07
N ILE A 105 -3.64 9.59 -7.89
CA ILE A 105 -2.47 8.82 -7.46
C ILE A 105 -1.16 9.61 -7.58
N THR A 106 -1.22 10.87 -7.99
CA THR A 106 -0.04 11.70 -8.24
C THR A 106 0.87 11.81 -7.02
N VAL A 107 0.31 12.12 -5.84
CA VAL A 107 1.09 12.29 -4.61
C VAL A 107 1.71 10.96 -4.17
N PRO A 108 0.98 9.85 -4.04
CA PRO A 108 1.58 8.55 -3.70
C PRO A 108 2.63 8.12 -4.72
N LEU A 109 2.40 8.34 -6.00
CA LEU A 109 3.34 7.99 -7.06
C LEU A 109 4.65 8.77 -6.91
N LEU A 110 4.58 10.08 -6.68
CA LEU A 110 5.77 10.91 -6.47
C LEU A 110 6.53 10.49 -5.21
N ILE A 111 5.82 10.18 -4.13
CA ILE A 111 6.44 9.70 -2.89
C ILE A 111 7.14 8.36 -3.12
N GLY A 112 6.46 7.43 -3.77
CA GLY A 112 7.02 6.10 -4.08
C GLY A 112 8.27 6.19 -4.96
N ILE A 113 8.22 6.98 -6.02
CA ILE A 113 9.36 7.22 -6.90
C ILE A 113 10.51 7.89 -6.14
N GLY A 114 10.20 8.92 -5.34
CA GLY A 114 11.20 9.63 -4.54
C GLY A 114 11.91 8.71 -3.56
N ILE A 115 11.18 7.88 -2.82
CA ILE A 115 11.74 6.89 -1.91
C ILE A 115 12.62 5.88 -2.68
N SER A 116 12.15 5.41 -3.83
CA SER A 116 12.90 4.45 -4.65
C SER A 116 14.22 5.05 -5.14
N VAL A 117 14.20 6.30 -5.60
CA VAL A 117 15.42 7.01 -6.03
C VAL A 117 16.40 7.17 -4.86
N ILE A 118 15.91 7.57 -3.68
CA ILE A 118 16.75 7.72 -2.49
C ILE A 118 17.37 6.37 -2.12
N MET A 119 16.59 5.29 -2.13
CA MET A 119 17.09 3.96 -1.81
C MET A 119 18.19 3.50 -2.79
N ILE A 120 17.98 3.74 -4.09
CA ILE A 120 18.98 3.41 -5.11
C ILE A 120 20.28 4.20 -4.87
N LEU A 121 20.15 5.52 -4.60
CA LEU A 121 21.33 6.36 -4.33
C LEU A 121 22.09 5.89 -3.08
N LEU A 122 21.36 5.53 -2.01
CA LEU A 122 21.98 5.00 -0.79
C LEU A 122 22.69 3.68 -1.05
N MET A 123 22.09 2.80 -1.85
CA MET A 123 22.72 1.53 -2.23
C MET A 123 23.99 1.76 -3.03
N MET A 124 23.98 2.71 -3.98
CA MET A 124 25.16 3.06 -4.76
C MET A 124 26.27 3.60 -3.88
N LEU A 125 25.95 4.48 -2.94
CA LEU A 125 26.93 5.03 -2.00
C LEU A 125 27.46 3.97 -1.05
N GLY A 126 26.60 3.05 -0.59
CA GLY A 126 27.01 1.96 0.29
C GLY A 126 27.91 0.92 -0.36
N THR A 127 27.82 0.78 -1.69
CA THR A 127 28.68 -0.15 -2.45
C THR A 127 29.95 0.49 -2.99
N GLY A 128 30.15 1.78 -2.75
CA GLY A 128 31.31 2.51 -3.23
C GLY A 128 31.32 2.82 -4.73
N LEU A 129 30.14 2.71 -5.34
CA LEU A 129 29.97 3.01 -6.77
C LEU A 129 29.72 4.49 -7.02
#